data_c2a8cc9fbb0b48ebc8a60187d0701d28
#
_entry.id   c2a8cc9fbb0b48ebc8a60187d0701d28
#
_cell.length_a   1.000
_cell.length_b   1.000
_cell.length_c   1.000
_cell.angle_alpha   90.00
_cell.angle_beta   90.00
_cell.angle_gamma   90.00
#
_symmetry.space_group_name_H-M   'P 1'
#
loop_
_entity.id
_entity.type
_entity.pdbx_description
1 polymer ?
#
loop_
_entity_poly.entity_id
_entity_poly.type
_entity_poly.pdbx_seq_one_letter_code
_entity_poly.pdbx_strand_id
1 'polypeptide(L)' 'MTSNANWQGNLLINNKREILAGVIHNSGEFVVVAFRSKSYIDFDGFQTLEDARCFAERAVG' A
#
# COMPACT_ATOMS: atom_id res chain seq x y z
N MET A 1 -8.33 16.25 6.18
CA MET A 1 -7.33 15.73 7.10
C MET A 1 -6.27 14.93 6.36
N THR A 2 -5.07 15.32 6.50
CA THR A 2 -4.01 14.63 5.80
C THR A 2 -3.56 13.38 6.56
N SER A 3 -3.23 12.39 5.80
CA SER A 3 -2.66 11.18 6.33
C SER A 3 -1.23 11.47 6.81
N ASN A 4 -0.79 10.78 7.84
CA ASN A 4 0.58 10.86 8.30
C ASN A 4 1.49 9.90 7.54
N ALA A 5 1.01 9.38 6.43
CA ALA A 5 1.73 8.38 5.66
C ALA A 5 2.35 9.00 4.42
N ASN A 6 3.51 8.50 4.07
CA ASN A 6 4.25 8.94 2.88
C ASN A 6 4.69 7.74 2.07
N TRP A 7 4.78 7.94 0.76
CA TRP A 7 5.30 6.91 -0.12
C TRP A 7 6.81 7.02 -0.22
N GLN A 8 7.47 5.89 -0.06
CA GLN A 8 8.89 5.78 -0.36
C GLN A 8 9.04 4.63 -1.33
N GLY A 9 9.22 4.96 -2.60
CA GLY A 9 9.14 3.94 -3.63
C GLY A 9 7.75 3.35 -3.63
N ASN A 10 7.67 2.05 -3.47
CA ASN A 10 6.39 1.35 -3.44
C ASN A 10 5.95 0.97 -2.03
N LEU A 11 6.50 1.63 -1.02
CA LEU A 11 6.13 1.38 0.37
C LEU A 11 5.44 2.61 0.95
N LEU A 12 4.34 2.38 1.61
CA LEU A 12 3.61 3.42 2.32
C LEU A 12 4.01 3.35 3.78
N ILE A 13 4.60 4.42 4.27
CA ILE A 13 5.25 4.44 5.58
C ILE A 13 4.66 5.60 6.40
N ASN A 14 4.41 5.37 7.67
CA ASN A 14 3.91 6.43 8.54
C ASN A 14 5.08 7.25 9.10
N ASN A 15 4.77 8.26 9.90
CA ASN A 15 5.81 9.13 10.42
C ASN A 15 6.64 8.49 11.53
N LYS A 16 6.30 7.29 11.93
CA LYS A 16 7.12 6.49 12.84
C LYS A 16 7.97 5.48 12.10
N ARG A 17 8.00 5.59 10.77
CA ARG A 17 8.78 4.72 9.91
C ARG A 17 8.30 3.28 9.92
N GLU A 18 7.04 3.07 10.22
CA GLU A 18 6.43 1.75 10.14
C GLU A 18 5.81 1.58 8.77
N ILE A 19 5.97 0.41 8.19
CA ILE A 19 5.41 0.11 6.87
C ILE A 19 3.94 -0.22 7.05
N LEU A 20 3.09 0.58 6.40
CA LEU A 20 1.65 0.38 6.46
C LEU A 20 1.16 -0.47 5.31
N ALA A 21 1.76 -0.34 4.14
CA ALA A 21 1.35 -1.08 2.97
C ALA A 21 2.48 -1.07 1.96
N GLY A 22 2.37 -1.93 0.97
CA GLY A 22 3.31 -1.98 -0.13
C GLY A 22 2.60 -2.33 -1.41
N VAL A 23 3.21 -1.99 -2.54
CA VAL A 23 2.69 -2.33 -3.85
C VAL A 23 3.75 -3.17 -4.55
N ILE A 24 3.33 -4.32 -5.08
CA ILE A 24 4.21 -5.24 -5.78
C ILE A 24 3.73 -5.37 -7.21
N HIS A 25 4.64 -5.31 -8.16
CA HIS A 25 4.32 -5.52 -9.56
C HIS A 25 4.53 -6.99 -9.89
N ASN A 26 3.50 -7.67 -10.35
CA ASN A 26 3.55 -9.10 -10.58
C ASN A 26 2.75 -9.44 -11.84
N SER A 27 3.46 -9.90 -12.87
CA SER A 27 2.84 -10.42 -14.11
C SER A 27 1.86 -9.44 -14.74
N GLY A 28 2.24 -8.17 -14.81
CA GLY A 28 1.41 -7.17 -15.47
C GLY A 28 0.33 -6.58 -14.58
N GLU A 29 0.25 -7.02 -13.35
CA GLU A 29 -0.70 -6.49 -12.38
C GLU A 29 0.03 -5.97 -11.16
N PHE A 30 -0.66 -5.12 -10.42
CA PHE A 30 -0.12 -4.61 -9.16
C PHE A 30 -0.89 -5.24 -8.00
N VAL A 31 -0.16 -5.61 -6.98
CA VAL A 31 -0.71 -6.24 -5.79
C VAL A 31 -0.44 -5.31 -4.62
N VAL A 32 -1.48 -5.01 -3.87
CA VAL A 32 -1.37 -4.19 -2.66
C VAL A 32 -1.31 -5.11 -1.46
N VAL A 33 -0.28 -4.93 -0.64
CA VAL A 33 -0.14 -5.67 0.61
C VAL A 33 -0.33 -4.68 1.73
N ALA A 34 -1.40 -4.84 2.49
CA ALA A 34 -1.69 -3.98 3.63
C ALA A 34 -1.35 -4.71 4.91
N PHE A 35 -0.59 -4.06 5.78
CA PHE A 35 -0.16 -4.67 7.04
C PHE A 35 -1.06 -4.22 8.17
N ARG A 36 -1.52 -5.18 8.96
CA ARG A 36 -2.38 -4.90 10.11
C ARG A 36 -1.91 -5.70 11.29
N SER A 37 -1.50 -5.01 12.32
CA SER A 37 -1.11 -5.65 13.58
C SER A 37 -0.14 -6.79 13.35
N LYS A 38 -0.61 -8.02 13.44
CA LYS A 38 0.25 -9.19 13.34
C LYS A 38 0.06 -9.94 12.03
N SER A 39 -0.66 -9.36 11.08
CA SER A 39 -0.93 -10.04 9.83
C SER A 39 -0.94 -9.05 8.69
N TYR A 40 -1.12 -9.57 7.50
CA TYR A 40 -1.26 -8.74 6.33
C TYR A 40 -2.36 -9.30 5.46
N ILE A 41 -2.89 -8.43 4.61
CA ILE A 41 -3.91 -8.80 3.63
C ILE A 41 -3.42 -8.30 2.29
N ASP A 42 -3.51 -9.15 1.27
CA ASP A 42 -3.12 -8.73 -0.07
C ASP A 42 -4.36 -8.62 -0.96
N PHE A 43 -4.27 -7.68 -1.89
CA PHE A 43 -5.33 -7.42 -2.86
C PHE A 43 -4.67 -7.31 -4.22
N ASP A 44 -5.15 -8.06 -5.20
CA ASP A 44 -4.57 -8.06 -6.54
C ASP A 44 -5.56 -7.52 -7.55
N GLY A 45 -5.14 -7.51 -8.81
CA GLY A 45 -6.03 -7.10 -9.88
C GLY A 45 -5.96 -5.63 -10.27
N PHE A 46 -5.05 -4.86 -9.67
CA PHE A 46 -4.89 -3.47 -10.04
C PHE A 46 -4.07 -3.39 -11.32
N GLN A 47 -4.55 -2.63 -12.28
CA GLN A 47 -3.90 -2.54 -13.58
C GLN A 47 -2.91 -1.40 -13.68
N THR A 48 -3.00 -0.43 -12.78
CA THR A 48 -2.07 0.68 -12.76
C THR A 48 -1.52 0.88 -11.37
N LEU A 49 -0.32 1.46 -11.30
CA LEU A 49 0.30 1.77 -10.02
C LEU A 49 -0.53 2.79 -9.25
N GLU A 50 -1.11 3.72 -9.96
CA GLU A 50 -1.92 4.76 -9.34
C GLU A 50 -3.14 4.17 -8.63
N ASP A 51 -3.80 3.22 -9.28
CA ASP A 51 -4.96 2.57 -8.68
C ASP A 51 -4.56 1.80 -7.43
N ALA A 52 -3.44 1.09 -7.51
CA ALA A 52 -2.94 0.32 -6.38
C ALA A 52 -2.61 1.23 -5.20
N ARG A 53 -1.94 2.35 -5.46
CA ARG A 53 -1.58 3.29 -4.41
C ARG A 53 -2.82 3.90 -3.77
N CYS A 54 -3.78 4.25 -4.60
CA CYS A 54 -5.02 4.84 -4.10
C CYS A 54 -5.74 3.87 -3.17
N PHE A 55 -5.80 2.61 -3.57
CA PHE A 55 -6.42 1.60 -2.74
C PHE A 55 -5.64 1.41 -1.44
N ALA A 56 -4.33 1.40 -1.52
CA ALA A 56 -3.50 1.20 -0.33
C ALA A 56 -3.73 2.31 0.69
N GLU A 57 -3.81 3.55 0.22
CA GLU A 57 -4.05 4.68 1.11
C GLU A 57 -5.39 4.58 1.79
N ARG A 58 -6.39 4.09 1.09
CA ARG A 58 -7.71 3.92 1.67
C ARG A 58 -7.76 2.76 2.66
N ALA A 59 -7.02 1.71 2.35
CA ALA A 59 -7.03 0.51 3.20
C ALA A 59 -6.40 0.77 4.57
N VAL A 60 -5.39 1.64 4.63
CA VAL A 60 -4.69 1.92 5.88
C VAL A 60 -5.16 3.22 6.53
N GLY A 61 -5.87 4.01 5.79
CA GLY A 61 -6.38 5.29 6.30
C GLY A 61 -7.75 5.12 6.89
#